data_5d15143ff48baf0289b1adfe3ab0ea2c
#
_entry.id   5d15143ff48baf0289b1adfe3ab0ea2c
#
_cell.length_a   1.000
_cell.length_b   1.000
_cell.length_c   1.000
_cell.angle_alpha   90.00
_cell.angle_beta   90.00
_cell.angle_gamma   90.00
#
_symmetry.space_group_name_H-M   'P 1'
#
loop_
_entity.id
_entity.type
_entity.pdbx_description
1 polymer ?
#
loop_
_entity_poly.entity_id
_entity_poly.type
_entity_poly.pdbx_seq_one_letter_code
_entity_poly.pdbx_strand_id
1 'polypeptide(L)'
;MTGLPNRLLARDRLNGALARAGRDDTKVAVIMVDLDGFKKINDTLGHAVGDSLLNVIATRLKGGLREADSVARLGGDEFLVVLPDLKQDLSADIAGRKILFACAQPATIGTHELFLSASLGIALYPDDGDSPDILIRNAETAMYEAKRAGKNRMMPFRREAGLRIVRHVALETGLRRALDRNELSLVYQPIMDLATGAVAGAEALLRWKNPELGDVSPAEFIPIAEEADLIQNIGDWVLKESCRAAAELRRRNGRPLFMSINLSALQMDRRIVDQIAEALDTHSLPPDFLKVEVTETLLMRDVPLTLEIMESMRNLGVGLSLDDFGTGYSSLSYIKKSPFSMLKIDQIFIRGVLLDARDRRLFSGIVAMARSLGLDIAVEGIETSEHLWLARGERCSYAQGYLFSPPMPFGSFVEFLDRKTVISS
;
A
#
# COMPACT_ATOMS: atom_id res chain seq x y z
N MET A 1 -6.37 23.01 29.85
CA MET A 1 -6.43 21.53 29.73
C MET A 1 -7.89 21.12 29.67
N THR A 2 -8.24 19.96 29.14
CA THR A 2 -9.60 19.53 28.72
C THR A 2 -10.63 19.32 29.85
N GLY A 3 -10.22 19.32 31.13
CA GLY A 3 -11.11 18.98 32.25
C GLY A 3 -11.59 17.53 32.32
N LEU A 4 -11.11 16.68 31.45
CA LEU A 4 -11.44 15.24 31.43
C LEU A 4 -10.58 14.46 32.45
N PRO A 5 -11.07 13.30 32.94
CA PRO A 5 -10.29 12.32 33.66
C PRO A 5 -8.95 12.01 32.97
N ASN A 6 -7.93 11.79 33.76
CA ASN A 6 -6.63 11.27 33.28
C ASN A 6 -6.65 9.72 33.21
N ARG A 7 -5.53 9.14 32.76
CA ARG A 7 -5.37 7.68 32.61
C ARG A 7 -5.66 6.91 33.91
N LEU A 8 -5.23 7.44 35.05
CA LEU A 8 -5.42 6.76 36.35
C LEU A 8 -6.91 6.68 36.73
N LEU A 9 -7.64 7.81 36.64
CA LEU A 9 -9.06 7.86 36.94
C LEU A 9 -9.91 7.09 35.92
N ALA A 10 -9.48 7.08 34.63
CA ALA A 10 -10.14 6.26 33.61
C ALA A 10 -10.04 4.77 33.92
N ARG A 11 -8.86 4.30 34.33
CA ARG A 11 -8.64 2.92 34.75
C ARG A 11 -9.44 2.53 35.96
N ASP A 12 -9.56 3.40 36.96
CA ASP A 12 -10.38 3.17 38.15
C ASP A 12 -11.85 3.05 37.79
N ARG A 13 -12.38 3.95 36.96
CA ARG A 13 -13.76 3.87 36.44
C ARG A 13 -14.03 2.59 35.67
N LEU A 14 -13.09 2.17 34.81
CA LEU A 14 -13.17 0.93 34.04
C LEU A 14 -13.20 -0.28 34.99
N ASN A 15 -12.35 -0.32 36.03
CA ASN A 15 -12.38 -1.37 37.04
C ASN A 15 -13.77 -1.46 37.71
N GLY A 16 -14.34 -0.32 38.09
CA GLY A 16 -15.68 -0.28 38.68
C GLY A 16 -16.79 -0.75 37.72
N ALA A 17 -16.66 -0.43 36.41
CA ALA A 17 -17.59 -0.88 35.39
C ALA A 17 -17.50 -2.41 35.17
N LEU A 18 -16.29 -2.96 35.08
CA LEU A 18 -16.08 -4.42 34.93
C LEU A 18 -16.61 -5.21 36.12
N ALA A 19 -16.36 -4.70 37.34
CA ALA A 19 -16.88 -5.34 38.57
C ALA A 19 -18.42 -5.35 38.65
N ARG A 20 -19.11 -4.35 38.11
CA ARG A 20 -20.55 -4.34 37.95
C ARG A 20 -21.02 -5.30 36.88
N ALA A 21 -20.43 -5.19 35.69
CA ALA A 21 -20.77 -6.01 34.52
C ALA A 21 -20.67 -7.51 34.81
N GLY A 22 -19.66 -7.94 35.57
CA GLY A 22 -19.53 -9.35 36.00
C GLY A 22 -20.59 -9.83 36.98
N ARG A 23 -21.28 -8.92 37.70
CA ARG A 23 -22.40 -9.28 38.56
C ARG A 23 -23.75 -9.26 37.84
N ASP A 24 -23.89 -8.32 36.91
CA ASP A 24 -25.17 -8.02 36.25
C ASP A 24 -25.29 -8.70 34.87
N ASP A 25 -24.31 -9.53 34.51
CA ASP A 25 -24.20 -10.23 33.21
C ASP A 25 -24.39 -9.27 32.03
N THR A 26 -23.69 -8.13 32.11
CA THR A 26 -23.69 -7.10 31.08
C THR A 26 -22.29 -6.97 30.44
N LYS A 27 -22.21 -6.26 29.31
CA LYS A 27 -20.92 -6.00 28.63
C LYS A 27 -20.44 -4.58 28.94
N VAL A 28 -19.13 -4.37 28.77
CA VAL A 28 -18.47 -3.05 28.78
C VAL A 28 -17.70 -2.87 27.52
N ALA A 29 -17.90 -1.75 26.81
CA ALA A 29 -17.01 -1.39 25.71
C ALA A 29 -15.95 -0.38 26.15
N VAL A 30 -14.74 -0.62 25.70
CA VAL A 30 -13.60 0.29 25.77
C VAL A 30 -13.29 0.76 24.36
N ILE A 31 -13.35 2.08 24.12
CA ILE A 31 -13.06 2.68 22.84
C ILE A 31 -11.84 3.58 22.99
N MET A 32 -10.75 3.24 22.29
CA MET A 32 -9.61 4.11 22.14
C MET A 32 -9.83 5.02 20.92
N VAL A 33 -9.55 6.30 21.07
CA VAL A 33 -9.75 7.33 20.05
C VAL A 33 -8.45 8.10 19.88
N ASP A 34 -7.99 8.28 18.65
CA ASP A 34 -6.83 9.07 18.28
C ASP A 34 -7.20 10.03 17.13
N LEU A 35 -6.76 11.28 17.22
CA LEU A 35 -7.08 12.32 16.23
C LEU A 35 -6.08 12.29 15.07
N ASP A 36 -6.56 11.95 13.89
CA ASP A 36 -5.72 11.81 12.71
C ASP A 36 -5.07 13.15 12.29
N GLY A 37 -3.75 13.18 12.22
CA GLY A 37 -3.02 14.35 11.75
C GLY A 37 -2.88 15.49 12.77
N PHE A 38 -3.24 15.29 14.04
CA PHE A 38 -3.14 16.31 15.09
C PHE A 38 -1.72 16.89 15.24
N LYS A 39 -0.69 16.05 15.13
CA LYS A 39 0.70 16.49 15.15
C LYS A 39 0.98 17.54 14.08
N LYS A 40 0.50 17.36 12.84
CA LYS A 40 0.67 18.33 11.75
C LYS A 40 0.05 19.68 12.07
N ILE A 41 -1.09 19.69 12.78
CA ILE A 41 -1.73 20.93 13.23
C ILE A 41 -0.83 21.65 14.24
N ASN A 42 -0.30 20.92 15.23
CA ASN A 42 0.65 21.51 16.20
C ASN A 42 1.90 22.07 15.52
N ASP A 43 2.48 21.33 14.58
CA ASP A 43 3.69 21.71 13.88
C ASP A 43 3.47 22.94 12.98
N THR A 44 2.24 23.12 12.45
CA THR A 44 1.91 24.19 11.49
C THR A 44 1.35 25.44 12.19
N LEU A 45 0.47 25.27 13.19
CA LEU A 45 -0.31 26.37 13.80
C LEU A 45 0.06 26.61 15.28
N GLY A 46 0.95 25.79 15.84
CA GLY A 46 1.43 25.90 17.21
C GLY A 46 0.55 25.18 18.24
N HIS A 47 1.17 24.85 19.38
CA HIS A 47 0.53 24.08 20.47
C HIS A 47 -0.70 24.76 21.09
N ALA A 48 -0.77 26.09 21.09
CA ALA A 48 -1.93 26.81 21.64
C ALA A 48 -3.22 26.54 20.84
N VAL A 49 -3.10 26.45 19.51
CA VAL A 49 -4.22 26.08 18.61
C VAL A 49 -4.59 24.61 18.84
N GLY A 50 -3.60 23.72 18.94
CA GLY A 50 -3.83 22.30 19.25
C GLY A 50 -4.52 22.09 20.59
N ASP A 51 -4.12 22.78 21.65
CA ASP A 51 -4.77 22.71 22.96
C ASP A 51 -6.23 23.18 22.93
N SER A 52 -6.51 24.25 22.17
CA SER A 52 -7.87 24.76 21.97
C SER A 52 -8.73 23.73 21.22
N LEU A 53 -8.15 23.09 20.19
CA LEU A 53 -8.81 22.04 19.44
C LEU A 53 -9.13 20.82 20.30
N LEU A 54 -8.21 20.38 21.15
CA LEU A 54 -8.42 19.28 22.10
C LEU A 54 -9.56 19.59 23.07
N ASN A 55 -9.73 20.84 23.51
CA ASN A 55 -10.85 21.27 24.35
C ASN A 55 -12.19 21.16 23.61
N VAL A 56 -12.24 21.58 22.34
CA VAL A 56 -13.44 21.45 21.50
C VAL A 56 -13.82 19.97 21.34
N ILE A 57 -12.86 19.13 20.99
CA ILE A 57 -13.09 17.66 20.83
C ILE A 57 -13.55 17.04 22.16
N ALA A 58 -12.87 17.34 23.26
CA ALA A 58 -13.25 16.84 24.59
C ALA A 58 -14.71 17.18 24.95
N THR A 59 -15.14 18.41 24.64
CA THR A 59 -16.52 18.87 24.87
C THR A 59 -17.51 18.11 23.99
N ARG A 60 -17.20 17.91 22.72
CA ARG A 60 -18.04 17.17 21.78
C ARG A 60 -18.18 15.70 22.17
N LEU A 61 -17.09 15.05 22.53
CA LEU A 61 -17.10 13.66 22.99
C LEU A 61 -17.97 13.49 24.23
N LYS A 62 -17.82 14.38 25.22
CA LYS A 62 -18.63 14.36 26.44
C LYS A 62 -20.11 14.61 26.14
N GLY A 63 -20.42 15.54 25.25
CA GLY A 63 -21.82 15.88 24.92
C GLY A 63 -22.52 14.81 24.05
N GLY A 64 -21.80 13.96 23.38
CA GLY A 64 -22.33 12.89 22.53
C GLY A 64 -22.64 11.57 23.27
N LEU A 65 -22.25 11.46 24.53
CA LEU A 65 -22.33 10.24 25.34
C LEU A 65 -23.33 10.37 26.50
N ARG A 66 -23.72 9.22 27.06
CA ARG A 66 -24.67 9.15 28.20
C ARG A 66 -23.97 9.53 29.49
N GLU A 67 -24.75 9.90 30.53
CA GLU A 67 -24.23 10.23 31.86
C GLU A 67 -23.42 9.08 32.49
N ALA A 68 -23.82 7.82 32.23
CA ALA A 68 -23.13 6.63 32.70
C ALA A 68 -21.79 6.37 31.95
N ASP A 69 -21.64 6.91 30.75
CA ASP A 69 -20.42 6.74 29.94
C ASP A 69 -19.28 7.63 30.48
N SER A 70 -18.05 7.21 30.25
CA SER A 70 -16.89 7.94 30.75
C SER A 70 -15.97 8.28 29.61
N VAL A 71 -15.52 9.54 29.53
CA VAL A 71 -14.48 10.01 28.61
C VAL A 71 -13.26 10.44 29.41
N ALA A 72 -12.09 10.04 29.00
CA ALA A 72 -10.82 10.43 29.58
C ALA A 72 -9.84 10.85 28.47
N ARG A 73 -8.86 11.71 28.79
CA ARG A 73 -7.71 12.00 27.94
C ARG A 73 -6.49 11.30 28.51
N LEU A 74 -5.84 10.44 27.70
CA LEU A 74 -4.71 9.66 28.16
C LEU A 74 -3.38 10.41 28.01
N GLY A 75 -3.27 11.26 27.00
CA GLY A 75 -2.09 12.07 26.67
C GLY A 75 -2.15 12.50 25.20
N GLY A 76 -1.42 13.53 24.82
CA GLY A 76 -1.39 13.98 23.42
C GLY A 76 -2.79 14.17 22.83
N ASP A 77 -3.08 13.45 21.76
CA ASP A 77 -4.31 13.40 20.98
C ASP A 77 -5.18 12.15 21.27
N GLU A 78 -4.83 11.38 22.31
CA GLU A 78 -5.50 10.12 22.66
C GLU A 78 -6.59 10.32 23.71
N PHE A 79 -7.77 9.76 23.43
CA PHE A 79 -8.90 9.69 24.36
C PHE A 79 -9.34 8.24 24.56
N LEU A 80 -9.85 7.98 25.77
CA LEU A 80 -10.45 6.71 26.15
C LEU A 80 -11.92 6.93 26.49
N VAL A 81 -12.80 6.14 25.90
CA VAL A 81 -14.21 6.11 26.21
C VAL A 81 -14.56 4.75 26.81
N VAL A 82 -15.28 4.76 27.91
CA VAL A 82 -15.79 3.57 28.61
C VAL A 82 -17.32 3.61 28.59
N LEU A 83 -17.92 2.59 28.00
CA LEU A 83 -19.37 2.42 27.89
C LEU A 83 -19.79 1.23 28.77
N PRO A 84 -20.31 1.46 29.98
CA PRO A 84 -20.78 0.40 30.86
C PRO A 84 -22.18 -0.08 30.45
N ASP A 85 -22.59 -1.20 31.04
CA ASP A 85 -23.96 -1.74 31.04
C ASP A 85 -24.54 -1.93 29.63
N LEU A 86 -23.75 -2.45 28.73
CA LEU A 86 -24.20 -2.76 27.37
C LEU A 86 -24.96 -4.08 27.36
N LYS A 87 -26.14 -4.07 26.74
CA LYS A 87 -26.95 -5.29 26.52
C LYS A 87 -26.67 -5.95 25.16
N GLN A 88 -26.08 -5.23 24.20
CA GLN A 88 -25.80 -5.68 22.85
C GLN A 88 -24.52 -4.99 22.32
N ASP A 89 -23.74 -5.70 21.55
CA ASP A 89 -22.50 -5.21 20.91
C ASP A 89 -22.77 -4.02 19.98
N LEU A 90 -23.94 -4.02 19.31
CA LEU A 90 -24.37 -2.93 18.42
C LEU A 90 -24.36 -1.55 19.10
N SER A 91 -24.50 -1.51 20.44
CA SER A 91 -24.46 -0.24 21.19
C SER A 91 -23.07 0.42 21.15
N ALA A 92 -22.00 -0.37 21.13
CA ALA A 92 -20.63 0.12 20.97
C ALA A 92 -20.38 0.70 19.57
N ASP A 93 -20.89 0.05 18.54
CA ASP A 93 -20.80 0.55 17.15
C ASP A 93 -21.53 1.88 16.97
N ILE A 94 -22.73 2.01 17.57
CA ILE A 94 -23.50 3.26 17.52
C ILE A 94 -22.72 4.40 18.20
N ALA A 95 -22.12 4.14 19.37
CA ALA A 95 -21.31 5.11 20.08
C ALA A 95 -20.06 5.47 19.27
N GLY A 96 -19.35 4.50 18.68
CA GLY A 96 -18.21 4.72 17.83
C GLY A 96 -18.52 5.61 16.62
N ARG A 97 -19.64 5.37 15.93
CA ARG A 97 -20.10 6.24 14.82
C ARG A 97 -20.39 7.67 15.27
N LYS A 98 -21.00 7.85 16.44
CA LYS A 98 -21.25 9.19 17.02
C LYS A 98 -19.93 9.91 17.33
N ILE A 99 -18.94 9.19 17.86
CA ILE A 99 -17.61 9.72 18.15
C ILE A 99 -16.92 10.15 16.83
N LEU A 100 -16.91 9.31 15.81
CA LEU A 100 -16.36 9.65 14.49
C LEU A 100 -17.02 10.91 13.93
N PHE A 101 -18.34 10.95 13.95
CA PHE A 101 -19.09 12.11 13.47
C PHE A 101 -18.75 13.38 14.26
N ALA A 102 -18.65 13.30 15.59
CA ALA A 102 -18.32 14.43 16.46
C ALA A 102 -16.91 14.99 16.21
N CYS A 103 -15.93 14.09 15.94
CA CYS A 103 -14.56 14.48 15.59
C CYS A 103 -14.48 15.11 14.20
N ALA A 104 -15.25 14.61 13.22
CA ALA A 104 -15.24 15.10 11.84
C ALA A 104 -15.91 16.47 11.65
N GLN A 105 -16.65 16.99 12.63
CA GLN A 105 -17.25 18.33 12.52
C GLN A 105 -16.17 19.43 12.47
N PRO A 106 -16.32 20.45 11.62
CA PRO A 106 -15.38 21.57 11.56
C PRO A 106 -15.20 22.24 12.93
N ALA A 107 -13.97 22.57 13.30
CA ALA A 107 -13.65 23.29 14.53
C ALA A 107 -13.09 24.67 14.19
N THR A 108 -13.79 25.74 14.61
CA THR A 108 -13.31 27.12 14.43
C THR A 108 -12.50 27.53 15.66
N ILE A 109 -11.20 27.82 15.46
CA ILE A 109 -10.28 28.24 16.51
C ILE A 109 -9.61 29.56 16.07
N GLY A 110 -10.01 30.65 16.68
CA GLY A 110 -9.62 31.99 16.21
C GLY A 110 -10.10 32.23 14.78
N THR A 111 -9.19 32.45 13.86
CA THR A 111 -9.46 32.68 12.43
C THR A 111 -9.38 31.37 11.60
N HIS A 112 -9.05 30.24 12.22
CA HIS A 112 -8.82 28.99 11.51
C HIS A 112 -10.03 28.08 11.61
N GLU A 113 -10.51 27.58 10.48
CA GLU A 113 -11.45 26.46 10.40
C GLU A 113 -10.66 25.18 10.15
N LEU A 114 -10.74 24.24 11.10
CA LEU A 114 -9.95 23.01 11.11
C LEU A 114 -10.84 21.80 10.89
N PHE A 115 -10.38 20.90 10.03
CA PHE A 115 -11.03 19.62 9.74
C PHE A 115 -10.12 18.51 10.23
N LEU A 116 -10.67 17.60 11.04
CA LEU A 116 -9.98 16.42 11.54
C LEU A 116 -10.82 15.19 11.28
N SER A 117 -10.17 14.06 11.29
CA SER A 117 -10.82 12.77 11.49
C SER A 117 -10.26 12.09 12.73
N ALA A 118 -10.81 10.94 13.08
CA ALA A 118 -10.32 10.13 14.18
C ALA A 118 -10.26 8.66 13.77
N SER A 119 -9.32 7.94 14.35
CA SER A 119 -9.21 6.49 14.25
C SER A 119 -9.61 5.88 15.59
N LEU A 120 -10.53 4.91 15.57
CA LEU A 120 -11.11 4.29 16.76
C LEU A 120 -10.83 2.80 16.82
N GLY A 121 -10.50 2.31 18.02
CA GLY A 121 -10.44 0.88 18.29
C GLY A 121 -11.39 0.51 19.41
N ILE A 122 -12.14 -0.58 19.27
CA ILE A 122 -13.18 -1.04 20.20
C ILE A 122 -12.80 -2.41 20.75
N ALA A 123 -12.80 -2.55 22.07
CA ALA A 123 -12.68 -3.84 22.76
C ALA A 123 -13.87 -4.04 23.72
N LEU A 124 -14.38 -5.26 23.80
CA LEU A 124 -15.56 -5.64 24.56
C LEU A 124 -15.19 -6.57 25.71
N TYR A 125 -15.66 -6.24 26.92
CA TYR A 125 -15.69 -7.18 28.03
C TYR A 125 -16.96 -8.02 27.96
N PRO A 126 -16.92 -9.34 28.22
CA PRO A 126 -15.73 -10.14 28.55
C PRO A 126 -14.97 -10.70 27.32
N ASP A 127 -15.49 -10.53 26.12
CA ASP A 127 -15.06 -11.23 24.91
C ASP A 127 -13.60 -10.94 24.54
N ASP A 128 -13.17 -9.67 24.70
CA ASP A 128 -11.86 -9.18 24.30
C ASP A 128 -10.89 -8.96 25.47
N GLY A 129 -11.28 -9.36 26.69
CA GLY A 129 -10.43 -9.28 27.86
C GLY A 129 -11.22 -9.19 29.16
N ASP A 130 -10.57 -9.57 30.26
CA ASP A 130 -11.13 -9.65 31.61
C ASP A 130 -10.61 -8.58 32.57
N SER A 131 -9.68 -7.77 32.16
CA SER A 131 -9.04 -6.73 32.95
C SER A 131 -8.89 -5.41 32.19
N PRO A 132 -8.83 -4.26 32.91
CA PRO A 132 -8.65 -2.95 32.28
C PRO A 132 -7.42 -2.88 31.36
N ASP A 133 -6.29 -3.44 31.79
CA ASP A 133 -5.03 -3.38 31.03
C ASP A 133 -5.12 -4.17 29.71
N ILE A 134 -5.80 -5.31 29.73
CA ILE A 134 -6.02 -6.11 28.51
C ILE A 134 -6.98 -5.39 27.58
N LEU A 135 -8.10 -4.88 28.06
CA LEU A 135 -9.11 -4.20 27.24
C LEU A 135 -8.56 -2.91 26.63
N ILE A 136 -7.82 -2.08 27.40
CA ILE A 136 -7.19 -0.86 26.88
C ILE A 136 -6.19 -1.23 25.80
N ARG A 137 -5.27 -2.17 26.05
CA ARG A 137 -4.29 -2.63 25.05
C ARG A 137 -4.96 -3.18 23.79
N ASN A 138 -6.04 -3.93 23.94
CA ASN A 138 -6.77 -4.50 22.81
C ASN A 138 -7.52 -3.43 22.00
N ALA A 139 -8.07 -2.40 22.66
CA ALA A 139 -8.63 -1.24 22.01
C ALA A 139 -7.55 -0.39 21.30
N GLU A 140 -6.36 -0.20 21.91
CA GLU A 140 -5.21 0.45 21.26
C GLU A 140 -4.79 -0.31 20.00
N THR A 141 -4.72 -1.65 20.08
CA THR A 141 -4.42 -2.53 18.94
C THR A 141 -5.42 -2.31 17.80
N ALA A 142 -6.71 -2.31 18.08
CA ALA A 142 -7.76 -2.10 17.07
C ALA A 142 -7.72 -0.67 16.49
N MET A 143 -7.41 0.34 17.29
CA MET A 143 -7.24 1.73 16.83
C MET A 143 -6.07 1.84 15.85
N TYR A 144 -4.96 1.17 16.12
CA TYR A 144 -3.83 1.13 15.20
C TYR A 144 -4.20 0.47 13.87
N GLU A 145 -4.99 -0.61 13.88
CA GLU A 145 -5.56 -1.21 12.66
C GLU A 145 -6.44 -0.21 11.90
N ALA A 146 -7.24 0.61 12.60
CA ALA A 146 -8.05 1.65 11.97
C ALA A 146 -7.17 2.69 11.23
N LYS A 147 -6.06 3.11 11.85
CA LYS A 147 -5.08 4.02 11.22
C LYS A 147 -4.48 3.43 9.94
N ARG A 148 -4.07 2.16 9.98
CA ARG A 148 -3.49 1.47 8.83
C ARG A 148 -4.50 1.21 7.71
N ALA A 149 -5.74 0.95 8.05
CA ALA A 149 -6.79 0.71 7.07
C ALA A 149 -7.25 1.99 6.32
N GLY A 150 -6.57 3.13 6.53
CA GLY A 150 -6.84 4.40 5.85
C GLY A 150 -7.47 5.45 6.73
N LYS A 151 -7.35 5.35 8.05
CA LYS A 151 -7.84 6.33 9.04
C LYS A 151 -9.35 6.59 8.95
N ASN A 152 -9.87 7.58 9.70
CA ASN A 152 -11.28 8.01 9.69
C ASN A 152 -12.26 6.84 9.77
N ARG A 153 -12.03 5.90 10.69
CA ARG A 153 -12.86 4.70 10.88
C ARG A 153 -12.73 4.11 12.26
N MET A 154 -13.61 3.18 12.55
CA MET A 154 -13.53 2.35 13.74
C MET A 154 -13.26 0.89 13.37
N MET A 155 -12.52 0.20 14.21
CA MET A 155 -12.24 -1.23 14.08
C MET A 155 -12.51 -1.93 15.41
N PRO A 156 -13.27 -3.05 15.42
CA PRO A 156 -13.37 -3.92 16.58
C PRO A 156 -12.05 -4.67 16.76
N PHE A 157 -11.69 -4.96 18.01
CA PHE A 157 -10.55 -5.82 18.29
C PHE A 157 -10.80 -7.22 17.72
N ARG A 158 -9.75 -7.78 17.15
CA ARG A 158 -9.68 -9.17 16.74
C ARG A 158 -8.34 -9.73 17.21
N ARG A 159 -8.34 -10.96 17.77
CA ARG A 159 -7.09 -11.55 18.29
C ARG A 159 -5.98 -11.61 17.25
N GLU A 160 -6.34 -11.81 16.00
CA GLU A 160 -5.41 -11.81 14.87
C GLU A 160 -4.76 -10.44 14.63
N ALA A 161 -5.42 -9.35 15.01
CA ALA A 161 -4.90 -7.98 14.87
C ALA A 161 -3.64 -7.77 15.73
N GLY A 162 -3.63 -8.28 16.95
CA GLY A 162 -2.45 -8.21 17.83
C GLY A 162 -1.24 -8.92 17.23
N LEU A 163 -1.46 -10.09 16.63
CA LEU A 163 -0.39 -10.85 15.95
C LEU A 163 0.14 -10.08 14.72
N ARG A 164 -0.74 -9.40 13.99
CA ARG A 164 -0.35 -8.56 12.84
C ARG A 164 0.53 -7.39 13.24
N ILE A 165 0.24 -6.73 14.36
CA ILE A 165 1.07 -5.61 14.86
C ILE A 165 2.46 -6.11 15.25
N VAL A 166 2.55 -7.21 16.01
CA VAL A 166 3.84 -7.81 16.37
C VAL A 166 4.62 -8.19 15.11
N ARG A 167 3.96 -8.81 14.13
CA ARG A 167 4.57 -9.16 12.85
C ARG A 167 5.04 -7.92 12.09
N HIS A 168 4.23 -6.85 12.05
CA HIS A 168 4.58 -5.59 11.39
C HIS A 168 5.85 -4.96 11.99
N VAL A 169 5.94 -4.86 13.33
CA VAL A 169 7.12 -4.34 14.01
C VAL A 169 8.35 -5.21 13.74
N ALA A 170 8.19 -6.53 13.72
CA ALA A 170 9.28 -7.45 13.39
C ALA A 170 9.75 -7.27 11.93
N LEU A 171 8.81 -7.12 11.00
CA LEU A 171 9.09 -6.85 9.59
C LEU A 171 9.80 -5.51 9.40
N GLU A 172 9.33 -4.42 9.99
CA GLU A 172 9.96 -3.11 9.91
C GLU A 172 11.40 -3.16 10.47
N THR A 173 11.57 -3.77 11.65
CA THR A 173 12.89 -3.91 12.28
C THR A 173 13.86 -4.73 11.43
N GLY A 174 13.39 -5.84 10.85
CA GLY A 174 14.16 -6.67 9.94
C GLY A 174 14.54 -5.92 8.67
N LEU A 175 13.57 -5.22 8.07
CA LEU A 175 13.75 -4.54 6.78
C LEU A 175 14.77 -3.41 6.83
N ARG A 176 14.89 -2.70 7.98
CA ARG A 176 15.93 -1.67 8.21
C ARG A 176 17.36 -2.20 8.05
N ARG A 177 17.55 -3.50 8.19
CA ARG A 177 18.87 -4.17 8.11
C ARG A 177 18.99 -5.11 6.91
N ALA A 178 17.93 -5.25 6.13
CA ALA A 178 17.84 -6.26 5.07
C ALA A 178 18.87 -6.05 3.96
N LEU A 179 19.17 -4.79 3.58
CA LEU A 179 20.22 -4.46 2.62
C LEU A 179 21.61 -4.82 3.16
N ASP A 180 21.94 -4.39 4.37
CA ASP A 180 23.26 -4.64 4.98
C ASP A 180 23.53 -6.12 5.20
N ARG A 181 22.47 -6.92 5.38
CA ARG A 181 22.54 -8.36 5.62
C ARG A 181 22.42 -9.20 4.35
N ASN A 182 22.29 -8.58 3.18
CA ASN A 182 22.08 -9.26 1.91
C ASN A 182 20.84 -10.18 1.92
N GLU A 183 19.77 -9.76 2.60
CA GLU A 183 18.51 -10.50 2.71
C GLU A 183 17.57 -10.19 1.52
N LEU A 184 17.85 -9.11 0.77
CA LEU A 184 17.12 -8.74 -0.44
C LEU A 184 17.77 -9.35 -1.68
N SER A 185 16.95 -9.78 -2.62
CA SER A 185 17.38 -10.32 -3.90
C SER A 185 16.39 -9.99 -5.00
N LEU A 186 16.83 -10.03 -6.27
CA LEU A 186 15.97 -9.92 -7.43
C LEU A 186 15.75 -11.29 -8.06
N VAL A 187 14.51 -11.54 -8.45
CA VAL A 187 14.15 -12.62 -9.36
C VAL A 187 13.59 -12.01 -10.64
N TYR A 188 13.68 -12.74 -11.73
CA TYR A 188 13.40 -12.23 -13.06
C TYR A 188 12.31 -13.07 -13.72
N GLN A 189 11.26 -12.41 -14.22
CA GLN A 189 10.21 -13.09 -14.96
C GLN A 189 10.29 -12.71 -16.44
N PRO A 190 10.29 -13.70 -17.38
CA PRO A 190 10.40 -13.42 -18.79
C PRO A 190 9.15 -12.71 -19.32
N ILE A 191 9.38 -11.70 -20.15
CA ILE A 191 8.36 -11.02 -20.95
C ILE A 191 8.57 -11.47 -22.40
N MET A 192 7.53 -12.08 -22.97
CA MET A 192 7.56 -12.68 -24.29
C MET A 192 7.03 -11.71 -25.34
N ASP A 193 7.73 -11.57 -26.45
CA ASP A 193 7.22 -10.94 -27.65
C ASP A 193 6.25 -11.89 -28.37
N LEU A 194 5.00 -11.49 -28.53
CA LEU A 194 3.95 -12.35 -29.09
C LEU A 194 4.04 -12.53 -30.61
N ALA A 195 4.73 -11.63 -31.31
CA ALA A 195 4.93 -11.72 -32.77
C ALA A 195 6.03 -12.72 -33.13
N THR A 196 7.13 -12.71 -32.35
CA THR A 196 8.29 -13.57 -32.61
C THR A 196 8.31 -14.84 -31.77
N GLY A 197 7.59 -14.87 -30.65
CA GLY A 197 7.64 -15.94 -29.65
C GLY A 197 8.95 -15.97 -28.86
N ALA A 198 9.80 -14.96 -28.99
CA ALA A 198 11.07 -14.86 -28.28
C ALA A 198 10.91 -14.05 -26.98
N VAL A 199 11.89 -14.19 -26.07
CA VAL A 199 11.97 -13.30 -24.90
C VAL A 199 12.35 -11.89 -25.37
N ALA A 200 11.53 -10.89 -25.03
CA ALA A 200 11.76 -9.48 -25.32
C ALA A 200 12.43 -8.76 -24.13
N GLY A 201 12.22 -9.22 -22.93
CA GLY A 201 12.74 -8.62 -21.72
C GLY A 201 12.47 -9.44 -20.47
N ALA A 202 12.73 -8.84 -19.33
CA ALA A 202 12.39 -9.41 -18.02
C ALA A 202 11.86 -8.34 -17.09
N GLU A 203 10.94 -8.72 -16.21
CA GLU A 203 10.57 -7.93 -15.06
C GLU A 203 11.42 -8.35 -13.85
N ALA A 204 12.10 -7.36 -13.23
CA ALA A 204 12.86 -7.56 -12.00
C ALA A 204 11.93 -7.41 -10.79
N LEU A 205 11.80 -8.47 -10.04
CA LEU A 205 10.88 -8.59 -8.92
C LEU A 205 11.65 -8.76 -7.61
N LEU A 206 11.45 -7.83 -6.69
CA LEU A 206 12.10 -7.83 -5.38
C LEU A 206 11.62 -9.01 -4.52
N ARG A 207 12.56 -9.64 -3.81
CA ARG A 207 12.32 -10.72 -2.83
C ARG A 207 13.07 -10.41 -1.55
N TRP A 208 12.44 -10.72 -0.45
CA TRP A 208 13.06 -10.62 0.88
C TRP A 208 13.01 -11.96 1.58
N LYS A 209 14.17 -12.46 1.95
CA LYS A 209 14.33 -13.68 2.74
C LYS A 209 15.04 -13.37 4.04
N ASN A 210 14.28 -13.34 5.12
CA ASN A 210 14.80 -13.06 6.45
C ASN A 210 15.02 -14.38 7.23
N PRO A 211 16.12 -14.55 7.98
CA PRO A 211 16.40 -15.79 8.71
C PRO A 211 15.35 -16.19 9.76
N GLU A 212 14.67 -15.19 10.37
CA GLU A 212 13.69 -15.40 11.43
C GLU A 212 12.24 -15.40 10.90
N LEU A 213 11.96 -14.56 9.89
CA LEU A 213 10.63 -14.36 9.35
C LEU A 213 10.33 -15.22 8.12
N GLY A 214 11.36 -15.89 7.56
CA GLY A 214 11.27 -16.68 6.34
C GLY A 214 11.20 -15.85 5.06
N ASP A 215 10.57 -16.39 4.02
CA ASP A 215 10.30 -15.70 2.77
C ASP A 215 9.12 -14.74 2.97
N VAL A 216 9.39 -13.43 2.92
CA VAL A 216 8.38 -12.37 3.12
C VAL A 216 7.85 -11.89 1.76
N SER A 217 6.53 -11.87 1.60
CA SER A 217 5.88 -11.43 0.36
C SER A 217 6.10 -9.94 0.09
N PRO A 218 6.37 -9.52 -1.16
CA PRO A 218 6.39 -8.10 -1.54
C PRO A 218 5.14 -7.33 -1.13
N ALA A 219 3.96 -7.92 -1.26
CA ALA A 219 2.70 -7.33 -0.83
C ALA A 219 2.64 -7.05 0.69
N GLU A 220 3.47 -7.73 1.49
CA GLU A 220 3.56 -7.51 2.93
C GLU A 220 4.63 -6.47 3.31
N PHE A 221 5.83 -6.52 2.70
CA PHE A 221 6.93 -5.68 3.14
C PHE A 221 7.09 -4.36 2.37
N ILE A 222 6.63 -4.25 1.11
CA ILE A 222 6.72 -2.99 0.35
C ILE A 222 5.92 -1.86 1.03
N PRO A 223 4.66 -2.06 1.46
CA PRO A 223 3.94 -1.03 2.22
C PRO A 223 4.68 -0.60 3.50
N ILE A 224 5.33 -1.54 4.19
CA ILE A 224 6.14 -1.24 5.39
C ILE A 224 7.38 -0.43 5.02
N ALA A 225 8.04 -0.76 3.91
CA ALA A 225 9.16 0.02 3.40
C ALA A 225 8.76 1.47 3.07
N GLU A 226 7.56 1.65 2.54
CA GLU A 226 6.98 2.96 2.24
C GLU A 226 6.64 3.75 3.51
N GLU A 227 5.95 3.12 4.47
CA GLU A 227 5.57 3.74 5.75
C GLU A 227 6.79 4.15 6.59
N ALA A 228 7.88 3.39 6.52
CA ALA A 228 9.12 3.60 7.28
C ALA A 228 10.20 4.39 6.54
N ASP A 229 9.90 4.98 5.38
CA ASP A 229 10.84 5.71 4.50
C ASP A 229 12.06 4.88 4.04
N LEU A 230 11.94 3.55 4.03
CA LEU A 230 13.01 2.65 3.60
C LEU A 230 13.00 2.41 2.09
N ILE A 231 11.87 2.68 1.44
CA ILE A 231 11.66 2.38 0.02
C ILE A 231 12.64 3.13 -0.89
N GLN A 232 13.15 4.29 -0.49
CA GLN A 232 14.14 5.06 -1.24
C GLN A 232 15.45 4.28 -1.41
N ASN A 233 16.00 3.78 -0.29
CA ASN A 233 17.27 3.05 -0.31
C ASN A 233 17.12 1.67 -0.99
N ILE A 234 16.00 1.00 -0.75
CA ILE A 234 15.69 -0.28 -1.39
C ILE A 234 15.55 -0.09 -2.90
N GLY A 235 14.84 0.95 -3.34
CA GLY A 235 14.64 1.21 -4.76
C GLY A 235 15.92 1.63 -5.48
N ASP A 236 16.80 2.40 -4.86
CA ASP A 236 18.12 2.71 -5.43
C ASP A 236 18.95 1.43 -5.63
N TRP A 237 18.92 0.51 -4.66
CA TRP A 237 19.56 -0.79 -4.79
C TRP A 237 18.93 -1.64 -5.91
N VAL A 238 17.59 -1.69 -5.99
CA VAL A 238 16.86 -2.40 -7.05
C VAL A 238 17.25 -1.87 -8.43
N LEU A 239 17.29 -0.55 -8.60
CA LEU A 239 17.67 0.10 -9.85
C LEU A 239 19.09 -0.28 -10.28
N LYS A 240 20.05 -0.16 -9.38
CA LYS A 240 21.46 -0.49 -9.66
C LYS A 240 21.64 -1.97 -10.00
N GLU A 241 21.03 -2.87 -9.22
CA GLU A 241 21.12 -4.31 -9.45
C GLU A 241 20.41 -4.73 -10.75
N SER A 242 19.29 -4.09 -11.10
CA SER A 242 18.58 -4.33 -12.36
C SER A 242 19.39 -3.86 -13.57
N CYS A 243 20.02 -2.68 -13.50
CA CYS A 243 20.92 -2.20 -14.55
C CYS A 243 22.16 -3.11 -14.71
N ARG A 244 22.73 -3.59 -13.60
CA ARG A 244 23.82 -4.57 -13.61
C ARG A 244 23.42 -5.85 -14.33
N ALA A 245 22.24 -6.40 -13.98
CA ALA A 245 21.72 -7.62 -14.58
C ALA A 245 21.44 -7.44 -16.08
N ALA A 246 20.82 -6.33 -16.47
CA ALA A 246 20.55 -6.02 -17.87
C ALA A 246 21.84 -5.89 -18.70
N ALA A 247 22.86 -5.21 -18.17
CA ALA A 247 24.16 -5.09 -18.81
C ALA A 247 24.87 -6.45 -18.96
N GLU A 248 24.74 -7.33 -17.96
CA GLU A 248 25.25 -8.70 -18.02
C GLU A 248 24.56 -9.52 -19.12
N LEU A 249 23.21 -9.47 -19.20
CA LEU A 249 22.42 -10.14 -20.23
C LEU A 249 22.80 -9.65 -21.63
N ARG A 250 22.96 -8.33 -21.81
CA ARG A 250 23.39 -7.74 -23.08
C ARG A 250 24.76 -8.26 -23.53
N ARG A 251 25.72 -8.35 -22.61
CA ARG A 251 27.08 -8.86 -22.93
C ARG A 251 27.06 -10.34 -23.31
N ARG A 252 26.19 -11.16 -22.67
CA ARG A 252 26.12 -12.60 -22.92
C ARG A 252 25.40 -12.94 -24.23
N ASN A 253 24.26 -12.33 -24.48
CA ASN A 253 23.32 -12.80 -25.50
C ASN A 253 23.35 -11.96 -26.78
N GLY A 254 23.94 -10.75 -26.76
CA GLY A 254 23.95 -9.84 -27.92
C GLY A 254 22.57 -9.41 -28.43
N ARG A 255 21.50 -9.80 -27.72
CA ARG A 255 20.10 -9.46 -28.05
C ARG A 255 19.63 -8.27 -27.20
N PRO A 256 18.83 -7.37 -27.77
CA PRO A 256 18.21 -6.29 -27.02
C PRO A 256 17.09 -6.84 -26.13
N LEU A 257 17.40 -7.11 -24.87
CA LEU A 257 16.42 -7.49 -23.84
C LEU A 257 16.24 -6.32 -22.90
N PHE A 258 15.03 -5.79 -22.77
CA PHE A 258 14.77 -4.74 -21.79
C PHE A 258 14.57 -5.33 -20.39
N MET A 259 14.94 -4.55 -19.38
CA MET A 259 14.69 -4.85 -17.97
C MET A 259 13.62 -3.89 -17.46
N SER A 260 12.52 -4.43 -16.94
CA SER A 260 11.45 -3.66 -16.34
C SER A 260 11.57 -3.65 -14.82
N ILE A 261 11.39 -2.48 -14.21
CA ILE A 261 11.45 -2.28 -12.76
C ILE A 261 10.22 -1.52 -12.28
N ASN A 262 9.69 -1.93 -11.13
CA ASN A 262 8.59 -1.26 -10.46
C ASN A 262 9.08 -0.04 -9.67
N LEU A 263 8.40 1.10 -9.77
CA LEU A 263 8.71 2.32 -9.04
C LEU A 263 7.57 2.68 -8.07
N SER A 264 7.90 2.81 -6.78
CA SER A 264 6.94 3.28 -5.78
C SER A 264 6.59 4.76 -5.96
N ALA A 265 5.36 5.12 -5.59
CA ALA A 265 4.90 6.50 -5.57
C ALA A 265 5.77 7.44 -4.69
N LEU A 266 6.41 6.92 -3.66
CA LEU A 266 7.30 7.68 -2.79
C LEU A 266 8.67 7.96 -3.41
N GLN A 267 9.04 7.22 -4.46
CA GLN A 267 10.28 7.42 -5.19
C GLN A 267 10.13 8.43 -6.36
N MET A 268 8.89 8.82 -6.70
CA MET A 268 8.62 9.75 -7.79
C MET A 268 8.96 11.19 -7.35
N ASP A 269 10.23 11.50 -7.24
CA ASP A 269 10.78 12.82 -7.01
C ASP A 269 11.87 13.15 -8.06
N ARG A 270 12.34 14.41 -8.12
CA ARG A 270 13.29 14.84 -9.14
C ARG A 270 14.63 14.09 -9.10
N ARG A 271 15.02 13.55 -7.95
CA ARG A 271 16.28 12.81 -7.78
C ARG A 271 16.30 11.49 -8.54
N ILE A 272 15.12 10.89 -8.79
CA ILE A 272 15.04 9.60 -9.47
C ILE A 272 15.63 9.65 -10.89
N VAL A 273 15.51 10.78 -11.58
CA VAL A 273 16.06 10.94 -12.94
C VAL A 273 17.59 10.87 -12.91
N ASP A 274 18.21 11.55 -11.95
CA ASP A 274 19.66 11.54 -11.74
C ASP A 274 20.15 10.15 -11.31
N GLN A 275 19.42 9.47 -10.42
CA GLN A 275 19.73 8.10 -10.00
C GLN A 275 19.67 7.11 -11.15
N ILE A 276 18.67 7.23 -12.04
CA ILE A 276 18.55 6.40 -13.25
C ILE A 276 19.74 6.68 -14.17
N ALA A 277 20.08 7.94 -14.44
CA ALA A 277 21.21 8.31 -15.28
C ALA A 277 22.52 7.73 -14.74
N GLU A 278 22.78 7.88 -13.43
CA GLU A 278 23.97 7.33 -12.78
C GLU A 278 24.04 5.80 -12.87
N ALA A 279 22.92 5.10 -12.66
CA ALA A 279 22.87 3.64 -12.74
C ALA A 279 23.13 3.13 -14.15
N LEU A 280 22.57 3.80 -15.17
CA LEU A 280 22.81 3.49 -16.59
C LEU A 280 24.28 3.70 -16.97
N ASP A 281 24.86 4.84 -16.58
CA ASP A 281 26.26 5.16 -16.87
C ASP A 281 27.22 4.19 -16.17
N THR A 282 26.99 3.89 -14.90
CA THR A 282 27.80 2.96 -14.09
C THR A 282 27.94 1.59 -14.77
N HIS A 283 26.88 1.12 -15.40
CA HIS A 283 26.84 -0.19 -16.05
C HIS A 283 27.00 -0.11 -17.58
N SER A 284 27.20 1.07 -18.15
CA SER A 284 27.26 1.31 -19.59
C SER A 284 26.06 0.70 -20.32
N LEU A 285 24.86 0.85 -19.71
CA LEU A 285 23.60 0.34 -20.23
C LEU A 285 22.90 1.43 -21.05
N PRO A 286 22.58 1.20 -22.33
CA PRO A 286 21.76 2.15 -23.09
C PRO A 286 20.38 2.32 -22.44
N PRO A 287 19.81 3.55 -22.39
CA PRO A 287 18.58 3.83 -21.67
C PRO A 287 17.36 3.03 -22.15
N ASP A 288 17.29 2.68 -23.41
CA ASP A 288 16.21 1.89 -24.03
C ASP A 288 16.15 0.42 -23.54
N PHE A 289 17.19 -0.03 -22.82
CA PHE A 289 17.20 -1.33 -22.13
C PHE A 289 16.53 -1.28 -20.75
N LEU A 290 16.17 -0.11 -20.25
CA LEU A 290 15.46 0.03 -18.99
C LEU A 290 14.02 0.51 -19.24
N LYS A 291 13.05 -0.17 -18.60
CA LYS A 291 11.67 0.27 -18.52
C LYS A 291 11.30 0.50 -17.05
N VAL A 292 10.62 1.60 -16.77
CA VAL A 292 10.11 1.93 -15.45
C VAL A 292 8.60 1.74 -15.44
N GLU A 293 8.12 0.90 -14.53
CA GLU A 293 6.70 0.61 -14.35
C GLU A 293 6.12 1.53 -13.27
N VAL A 294 5.02 2.16 -13.60
CA VAL A 294 4.34 3.16 -12.79
C VAL A 294 2.89 2.77 -12.65
N THR A 295 2.41 2.59 -11.44
CA THR A 295 1.00 2.23 -11.19
C THR A 295 0.06 3.40 -11.44
N GLU A 296 -1.19 3.09 -11.75
CA GLU A 296 -2.27 4.08 -11.93
C GLU A 296 -2.43 5.03 -10.74
N THR A 297 -2.34 4.51 -9.52
CA THR A 297 -2.50 5.29 -8.28
C THR A 297 -1.41 6.36 -8.13
N LEU A 298 -0.21 6.10 -8.61
CA LEU A 298 0.91 7.05 -8.59
C LEU A 298 0.60 8.30 -9.42
N LEU A 299 -0.03 8.16 -10.59
CA LEU A 299 -0.37 9.27 -11.47
C LEU A 299 -1.28 10.32 -10.81
N MET A 300 -2.07 9.93 -9.82
CA MET A 300 -3.08 10.79 -9.19
C MET A 300 -2.54 11.59 -8.01
N ARG A 301 -1.29 11.40 -7.59
CA ARG A 301 -0.75 11.96 -6.34
C ARG A 301 -0.34 13.43 -6.44
N ASP A 302 0.46 13.78 -7.44
CA ASP A 302 0.84 15.17 -7.81
C ASP A 302 1.06 15.20 -9.32
N VAL A 303 -0.03 15.38 -10.04
CA VAL A 303 -0.05 15.21 -11.49
C VAL A 303 0.98 16.08 -12.23
N PRO A 304 1.15 17.40 -11.93
CA PRO A 304 2.11 18.22 -12.63
C PRO A 304 3.56 17.75 -12.44
N LEU A 305 3.96 17.47 -11.19
CA LEU A 305 5.31 17.02 -10.88
C LEU A 305 5.59 15.62 -11.46
N THR A 306 4.63 14.71 -11.34
CA THR A 306 4.74 13.36 -11.88
C THR A 306 4.96 13.37 -13.40
N LEU A 307 4.19 14.19 -14.14
CA LEU A 307 4.34 14.33 -15.58
C LEU A 307 5.70 14.92 -15.96
N GLU A 308 6.19 15.95 -15.23
CA GLU A 308 7.53 16.54 -15.45
C GLU A 308 8.64 15.49 -15.30
N ILE A 309 8.58 14.67 -14.24
CA ILE A 309 9.56 13.61 -13.97
C ILE A 309 9.51 12.54 -15.07
N MET A 310 8.32 12.09 -15.45
CA MET A 310 8.13 11.09 -16.51
C MET A 310 8.66 11.60 -17.86
N GLU A 311 8.43 12.85 -18.21
CA GLU A 311 8.99 13.47 -19.41
C GLU A 311 10.52 13.53 -19.35
N SER A 312 11.09 13.80 -18.18
CA SER A 312 12.54 13.79 -17.98
C SER A 312 13.13 12.39 -18.17
N MET A 313 12.48 11.34 -17.65
CA MET A 313 12.88 9.94 -17.89
C MET A 313 12.80 9.58 -19.39
N ARG A 314 11.72 9.99 -20.07
CA ARG A 314 11.57 9.76 -21.52
C ARG A 314 12.67 10.47 -22.30
N ASN A 315 13.00 11.72 -21.94
CA ASN A 315 14.08 12.48 -22.60
C ASN A 315 15.45 11.85 -22.37
N LEU A 316 15.65 11.14 -21.25
CA LEU A 316 16.83 10.31 -21.03
C LEU A 316 16.85 9.08 -21.93
N GLY A 317 15.72 8.67 -22.51
CA GLY A 317 15.56 7.50 -23.36
C GLY A 317 15.03 6.25 -22.66
N VAL A 318 14.63 6.36 -21.40
CA VAL A 318 14.06 5.24 -20.62
C VAL A 318 12.61 5.01 -21.01
N GLY A 319 12.22 3.75 -21.19
CA GLY A 319 10.84 3.36 -21.46
C GLY A 319 9.96 3.53 -20.22
N LEU A 320 8.72 3.96 -20.42
CA LEU A 320 7.73 4.06 -19.34
C LEU A 320 6.55 3.14 -19.61
N SER A 321 6.16 2.37 -18.61
CA SER A 321 5.04 1.44 -18.67
C SER A 321 3.99 1.79 -17.61
N LEU A 322 2.72 1.84 -18.00
CA LEU A 322 1.61 1.95 -17.04
C LEU A 322 1.26 0.56 -16.55
N ASP A 323 1.34 0.35 -15.26
CA ASP A 323 1.07 -0.92 -14.58
C ASP A 323 -0.25 -0.93 -13.83
N ASP A 324 -0.79 -2.12 -13.51
CA ASP A 324 -2.04 -2.35 -12.77
C ASP A 324 -3.25 -1.62 -13.37
N PHE A 325 -3.29 -1.42 -14.69
CA PHE A 325 -4.37 -0.66 -15.32
C PHE A 325 -5.74 -1.25 -15.05
N GLY A 326 -6.65 -0.40 -14.55
CA GLY A 326 -8.06 -0.73 -14.29
C GLY A 326 -8.33 -1.22 -12.87
N THR A 327 -7.34 -1.28 -11.99
CA THR A 327 -7.53 -1.59 -10.56
C THR A 327 -7.83 -0.34 -9.72
N GLY A 328 -7.69 0.87 -10.30
CA GLY A 328 -7.85 2.17 -9.65
C GLY A 328 -8.84 3.11 -10.36
N TYR A 329 -8.71 4.39 -10.09
CA TYR A 329 -9.53 5.47 -10.67
C TYR A 329 -8.81 6.15 -11.84
N SER A 330 -8.65 5.48 -12.98
CA SER A 330 -8.00 6.09 -14.14
C SER A 330 -8.80 7.23 -14.75
N SER A 331 -8.21 8.41 -14.81
CA SER A 331 -8.65 9.40 -15.77
C SER A 331 -7.89 9.20 -17.09
N LEU A 332 -8.58 8.70 -18.11
CA LEU A 332 -8.06 8.56 -19.48
C LEU A 332 -7.36 9.84 -19.99
N SER A 333 -7.77 11.00 -19.48
CA SER A 333 -7.18 12.28 -19.82
C SER A 333 -5.72 12.40 -19.40
N TYR A 334 -5.33 11.77 -18.29
CA TYR A 334 -3.93 11.76 -17.83
C TYR A 334 -3.09 10.74 -18.58
N ILE A 335 -3.62 9.56 -18.85
CA ILE A 335 -2.92 8.55 -19.66
C ILE A 335 -2.57 9.12 -21.03
N LYS A 336 -3.51 9.82 -21.68
CA LYS A 336 -3.26 10.49 -22.97
C LYS A 336 -2.14 11.54 -22.92
N LYS A 337 -1.93 12.20 -21.76
CA LYS A 337 -0.89 13.24 -21.59
C LYS A 337 0.44 12.67 -21.11
N SER A 338 0.44 11.46 -20.57
CA SER A 338 1.63 10.82 -20.01
C SER A 338 2.47 10.20 -21.12
N PRO A 339 3.80 10.21 -21.00
CA PRO A 339 4.72 9.72 -22.02
C PRO A 339 4.93 8.20 -21.94
N PHE A 340 3.86 7.44 -21.71
CA PHE A 340 3.92 5.99 -21.70
C PHE A 340 4.22 5.44 -23.10
N SER A 341 5.01 4.38 -23.15
CA SER A 341 5.25 3.57 -24.34
C SER A 341 4.52 2.22 -24.29
N MET A 342 4.13 1.77 -23.10
CA MET A 342 3.50 0.47 -22.87
C MET A 342 2.39 0.57 -21.83
N LEU A 343 1.36 -0.28 -21.98
CA LEU A 343 0.33 -0.53 -20.99
C LEU A 343 0.36 -2.01 -20.61
N LYS A 344 0.47 -2.32 -19.32
CA LYS A 344 0.35 -3.67 -18.77
C LYS A 344 -1.10 -3.90 -18.32
N ILE A 345 -1.70 -4.96 -18.82
CA ILE A 345 -3.06 -5.37 -18.46
C ILE A 345 -2.94 -6.42 -17.36
N ASP A 346 -3.42 -6.06 -16.15
CA ASP A 346 -3.39 -6.93 -14.98
C ASP A 346 -4.12 -8.25 -15.19
N GLN A 347 -3.66 -9.28 -14.50
CA GLN A 347 -4.20 -10.64 -14.55
C GLN A 347 -5.70 -10.74 -14.23
N ILE A 348 -6.29 -9.80 -13.49
CA ILE A 348 -7.73 -9.81 -13.17
C ILE A 348 -8.58 -9.74 -14.44
N PHE A 349 -8.10 -9.09 -15.50
CA PHE A 349 -8.81 -8.95 -16.76
C PHE A 349 -8.69 -10.16 -17.69
N ILE A 350 -7.68 -11.03 -17.47
CA ILE A 350 -7.50 -12.24 -18.28
C ILE A 350 -8.10 -13.49 -17.63
N ARG A 351 -8.18 -13.54 -16.29
CA ARG A 351 -8.67 -14.73 -15.56
C ARG A 351 -10.09 -15.15 -15.93
N GLY A 352 -11.00 -14.19 -16.05
CA GLY A 352 -12.43 -14.45 -16.36
C GLY A 352 -12.75 -14.54 -17.85
N VAL A 353 -11.82 -14.18 -18.72
CA VAL A 353 -12.05 -13.89 -20.14
C VAL A 353 -12.55 -15.09 -20.96
N LEU A 354 -12.22 -16.30 -20.53
CA LEU A 354 -12.63 -17.54 -21.19
C LEU A 354 -14.03 -18.00 -20.74
N LEU A 355 -14.50 -17.55 -19.58
CA LEU A 355 -15.73 -17.98 -18.93
C LEU A 355 -16.86 -16.98 -19.07
N ASP A 356 -16.56 -15.67 -19.12
CA ASP A 356 -17.52 -14.58 -19.17
C ASP A 356 -17.35 -13.70 -20.42
N ALA A 357 -18.40 -13.60 -21.23
CA ALA A 357 -18.43 -12.74 -22.42
C ALA A 357 -18.33 -11.24 -22.08
N ARG A 358 -18.67 -10.83 -20.84
CA ARG A 358 -18.49 -9.44 -20.39
C ARG A 358 -17.01 -9.14 -20.16
N ASP A 359 -16.30 -10.04 -19.48
CA ASP A 359 -14.85 -9.90 -19.23
C ASP A 359 -14.09 -9.90 -20.55
N ARG A 360 -14.47 -10.75 -21.49
CA ARG A 360 -13.90 -10.74 -22.84
C ARG A 360 -14.09 -9.41 -23.58
N ARG A 361 -15.31 -8.83 -23.53
CA ARG A 361 -15.55 -7.51 -24.13
C ARG A 361 -14.78 -6.39 -23.45
N LEU A 362 -14.64 -6.47 -22.12
CA LEU A 362 -13.85 -5.50 -21.35
C LEU A 362 -12.37 -5.57 -21.73
N PHE A 363 -11.80 -6.76 -21.77
CA PHE A 363 -10.42 -6.99 -22.21
C PHE A 363 -10.19 -6.42 -23.63
N SER A 364 -11.02 -6.79 -24.60
CA SER A 364 -10.95 -6.26 -25.98
C SER A 364 -11.09 -4.73 -26.03
N GLY A 365 -11.93 -4.15 -25.18
CA GLY A 365 -12.10 -2.70 -25.05
C GLY A 365 -10.84 -2.01 -24.53
N ILE A 366 -10.15 -2.58 -23.52
CA ILE A 366 -8.90 -2.07 -22.98
C ILE A 366 -7.80 -2.14 -24.06
N VAL A 367 -7.69 -3.27 -24.76
CA VAL A 367 -6.72 -3.44 -25.84
C VAL A 367 -6.95 -2.42 -26.96
N ALA A 368 -8.21 -2.21 -27.40
CA ALA A 368 -8.54 -1.23 -28.42
C ALA A 368 -8.19 0.20 -28.01
N MET A 369 -8.45 0.55 -26.75
CA MET A 369 -8.11 1.85 -26.17
C MET A 369 -6.57 2.06 -26.18
N ALA A 370 -5.80 1.12 -25.60
CA ALA A 370 -4.35 1.22 -25.54
C ALA A 370 -3.73 1.39 -26.95
N ARG A 371 -4.21 0.62 -27.91
CA ARG A 371 -3.81 0.72 -29.31
C ARG A 371 -4.13 2.08 -29.93
N SER A 372 -5.30 2.66 -29.63
CA SER A 372 -5.68 3.98 -30.12
C SER A 372 -4.80 5.10 -29.57
N LEU A 373 -4.14 4.86 -28.42
CA LEU A 373 -3.15 5.74 -27.82
C LEU A 373 -1.72 5.48 -28.34
N GLY A 374 -1.52 4.48 -29.20
CA GLY A 374 -0.21 4.11 -29.73
C GLY A 374 0.69 3.39 -28.74
N LEU A 375 0.11 2.77 -27.70
CA LEU A 375 0.84 2.04 -26.68
C LEU A 375 1.06 0.58 -27.07
N ASP A 376 2.25 0.06 -26.78
CA ASP A 376 2.45 -1.38 -26.70
C ASP A 376 1.59 -1.99 -25.59
N ILE A 377 1.20 -3.24 -25.75
CA ILE A 377 0.31 -3.92 -24.79
C ILE A 377 1.00 -5.15 -24.27
N ALA A 378 1.26 -5.22 -22.97
CA ALA A 378 1.70 -6.40 -22.26
C ALA A 378 0.53 -7.00 -21.48
N VAL A 379 0.28 -8.29 -21.61
CA VAL A 379 -0.75 -9.00 -20.87
C VAL A 379 -0.11 -9.85 -19.80
N GLU A 380 -0.54 -9.63 -18.56
CA GLU A 380 -0.08 -10.39 -17.39
C GLU A 380 -0.97 -11.60 -17.08
N GLY A 381 -0.44 -12.52 -16.26
CA GLY A 381 -1.20 -13.68 -15.79
C GLY A 381 -1.56 -14.68 -16.88
N ILE A 382 -0.76 -14.80 -17.93
CA ILE A 382 -0.92 -15.84 -18.94
C ILE A 382 -0.57 -17.19 -18.31
N GLU A 383 -1.59 -17.98 -17.97
CA GLU A 383 -1.46 -19.29 -17.33
C GLU A 383 -1.77 -20.46 -18.27
N THR A 384 -2.56 -20.23 -19.33
CA THR A 384 -3.00 -21.26 -20.27
C THR A 384 -2.75 -20.88 -21.72
N SER A 385 -2.75 -21.91 -22.61
CA SER A 385 -2.60 -21.71 -24.06
C SER A 385 -3.76 -20.89 -24.63
N GLU A 386 -4.95 -21.00 -24.06
CA GLU A 386 -6.14 -20.27 -24.45
C GLU A 386 -6.00 -18.76 -24.15
N HIS A 387 -5.42 -18.41 -22.98
CA HIS A 387 -5.08 -17.02 -22.65
C HIS A 387 -4.08 -16.47 -23.68
N LEU A 388 -3.03 -17.24 -24.00
CA LEU A 388 -2.03 -16.85 -24.99
C LEU A 388 -2.66 -16.66 -26.38
N TRP A 389 -3.50 -17.58 -26.80
CA TRP A 389 -4.21 -17.49 -28.08
C TRP A 389 -5.08 -16.24 -28.17
N LEU A 390 -5.80 -15.91 -27.09
CA LEU A 390 -6.60 -14.71 -27.02
C LEU A 390 -5.75 -13.44 -27.11
N ALA A 391 -4.65 -13.34 -26.33
CA ALA A 391 -3.75 -12.19 -26.35
C ALA A 391 -3.15 -11.98 -27.77
N ARG A 392 -2.79 -13.07 -28.46
CA ARG A 392 -2.34 -13.03 -29.87
C ARG A 392 -3.44 -12.60 -30.83
N GLY A 393 -4.65 -13.12 -30.66
CA GLY A 393 -5.83 -12.77 -31.46
C GLY A 393 -6.19 -11.28 -31.36
N GLU A 394 -6.07 -10.70 -30.20
CA GLU A 394 -6.22 -9.27 -29.95
C GLU A 394 -4.97 -8.45 -30.34
N ARG A 395 -3.92 -9.08 -30.85
CA ARG A 395 -2.65 -8.46 -31.31
C ARG A 395 -1.98 -7.65 -30.21
N CYS A 396 -1.93 -8.18 -28.98
CA CYS A 396 -1.07 -7.64 -27.94
C CYS A 396 0.41 -7.80 -28.31
N SER A 397 1.27 -6.87 -27.87
CA SER A 397 2.69 -6.86 -28.20
C SER A 397 3.46 -7.89 -27.38
N TYR A 398 3.15 -7.98 -26.09
CA TYR A 398 3.88 -8.79 -25.11
C TYR A 398 2.95 -9.59 -24.21
N ALA A 399 3.51 -10.63 -23.61
CA ALA A 399 2.83 -11.46 -22.62
C ALA A 399 3.78 -11.92 -21.51
N GLN A 400 3.24 -12.05 -20.30
CA GLN A 400 3.93 -12.52 -19.12
C GLN A 400 3.01 -13.44 -18.32
N GLY A 401 3.55 -14.52 -17.74
CA GLY A 401 2.75 -15.43 -16.91
C GLY A 401 3.40 -16.78 -16.72
N TYR A 402 2.76 -17.58 -15.88
CA TYR A 402 3.28 -18.91 -15.47
C TYR A 402 3.25 -19.95 -16.58
N LEU A 403 2.49 -19.71 -17.66
CA LEU A 403 2.58 -20.55 -18.87
C LEU A 403 4.01 -20.59 -19.42
N PHE A 404 4.74 -19.47 -19.35
CA PHE A 404 6.11 -19.36 -19.83
C PHE A 404 7.10 -19.75 -18.74
N SER A 405 7.03 -19.07 -17.60
CA SER A 405 7.79 -19.38 -16.39
C SER A 405 7.32 -18.52 -15.19
N PRO A 406 7.38 -19.06 -13.97
CA PRO A 406 7.38 -18.22 -12.77
C PRO A 406 8.65 -17.37 -12.70
N PRO A 407 8.68 -16.31 -11.86
CA PRO A 407 9.89 -15.56 -11.56
C PRO A 407 11.02 -16.47 -11.06
N MET A 408 12.24 -16.28 -11.57
CA MET A 408 13.38 -17.14 -11.27
C MET A 408 14.65 -16.34 -10.96
N PRO A 409 15.62 -16.91 -10.22
CA PRO A 409 16.94 -16.30 -10.00
C PRO A 409 17.67 -16.01 -11.31
N PHE A 410 18.60 -15.04 -11.29
CA PHE A 410 19.34 -14.60 -12.47
C PHE A 410 20.02 -15.74 -13.25
N GLY A 411 20.69 -16.66 -12.56
CA GLY A 411 21.34 -17.81 -13.21
C GLY A 411 20.36 -18.70 -13.98
N SER A 412 19.21 -19.00 -13.38
CA SER A 412 18.14 -19.77 -14.04
C SER A 412 17.50 -19.00 -15.20
N PHE A 413 17.42 -17.67 -15.11
CA PHE A 413 16.93 -16.84 -16.22
C PHE A 413 17.89 -16.88 -17.41
N VAL A 414 19.20 -16.84 -17.17
CA VAL A 414 20.22 -17.02 -18.24
C VAL A 414 20.06 -18.39 -18.91
N GLU A 415 19.94 -19.47 -18.13
CA GLU A 415 19.71 -20.81 -18.68
C GLU A 415 18.40 -20.90 -19.47
N PHE A 416 17.34 -20.20 -19.03
CA PHE A 416 16.06 -20.15 -19.74
C PHE A 416 16.23 -19.49 -21.12
N LEU A 417 16.99 -18.40 -21.22
CA LEU A 417 17.30 -17.73 -22.49
C LEU A 417 18.10 -18.63 -23.45
N ASP A 418 19.02 -19.47 -22.93
CA ASP A 418 19.87 -20.34 -23.72
C ASP A 418 19.12 -21.53 -24.32
N ARG A 419 18.00 -21.96 -23.70
CA ARG A 419 17.19 -23.12 -24.16
C ARG A 419 16.42 -22.89 -25.47
N LYS A 420 16.64 -21.76 -26.19
CA LYS A 420 15.90 -21.41 -27.42
C LYS A 420 14.40 -21.55 -27.25
N THR A 421 13.83 -20.80 -26.32
CA THR A 421 12.38 -20.81 -26.09
C THR A 421 11.68 -20.13 -27.26
N VAL A 422 11.47 -20.88 -28.34
CA VAL A 422 10.50 -20.50 -29.38
C VAL A 422 9.19 -21.16 -28.97
N ILE A 423 8.21 -20.34 -28.63
CA ILE A 423 6.85 -20.84 -28.39
C ILE A 423 6.35 -21.28 -29.78
N SER A 424 6.33 -22.60 -29.99
CA SER A 424 5.74 -23.19 -31.19
C SER A 424 4.32 -22.66 -31.37
N SER A 425 4.04 -22.22 -32.57
CA SER A 425 2.77 -21.72 -33.07
C SER A 425 1.60 -22.67 -32.85
#